data_0f9ace5908d1d355e415fb32c1cce442
#
_entry.id   0f9ace5908d1d355e415fb32c1cce442
#
_cell.length_a   1.000
_cell.length_b   1.000
_cell.length_c   1.000
_cell.angle_alpha   90.00
_cell.angle_beta   90.00
_cell.angle_gamma   90.00
#
_symmetry.space_group_name_H-M   'P 1'
#
loop_
_entity.id
_entity.type
_entity.pdbx_description
1 polymer ?
#
loop_
_entity_poly.entity_id
_entity_poly.type
_entity_poly.pdbx_seq_one_letter_code
_entity_poly.pdbx_strand_id
1 'polypeptide(L)'
;MDQRWFSACGTGGGLSAPVTRYLSLGAAPDWHIGTVRWEHFPSMFGHVFADYAFFFRLLPIGPEETLVTAKWLVHHLAEEGRDYNFKNLIKVWTVTDEQDRDLVERNQEGVNSIGYQPGPYSQQSERSVIKFSDW
;
A
#
# COMPACT_ATOMS: atom_id res chain seq x y z
N MET A 1 6.00 -11.64 -9.28
CA MET A 1 5.71 -10.56 -10.24
C MET A 1 6.30 -9.31 -9.64
N ASP A 2 7.44 -8.88 -10.14
CA ASP A 2 8.10 -7.67 -9.66
C ASP A 2 7.51 -6.50 -10.42
N GLN A 3 6.69 -5.71 -9.75
CA GLN A 3 6.22 -4.44 -10.27
C GLN A 3 7.04 -3.33 -9.61
N ARG A 4 7.64 -2.47 -10.41
CA ARG A 4 8.34 -1.28 -9.93
C ARG A 4 7.35 -0.15 -9.77
N TRP A 5 7.06 0.24 -8.54
CA TRP A 5 6.02 1.23 -8.22
C TRP A 5 6.42 2.09 -7.04
N PHE A 6 5.88 3.26 -7.02
CA PHE A 6 5.90 4.14 -5.85
C PHE A 6 4.45 4.37 -5.38
N SER A 7 4.16 4.28 -4.11
CA SER A 7 2.82 4.54 -3.57
C SER A 7 2.85 5.50 -2.40
N ALA A 8 2.09 6.57 -2.50
CA ALA A 8 1.77 7.42 -1.37
C ALA A 8 0.48 6.93 -0.70
N CYS A 9 0.43 6.93 0.62
CA CYS A 9 -0.68 6.42 1.41
C CYS A 9 -1.95 7.26 1.21
N GLY A 10 -2.92 6.74 0.46
CA GLY A 10 -4.26 7.31 0.35
C GLY A 10 -5.20 6.79 1.43
N THR A 11 -5.85 7.67 2.16
CA THR A 11 -6.86 7.34 3.17
C THR A 11 -8.23 7.14 2.53
N GLY A 12 -8.48 6.00 1.97
CA GLY A 12 -9.78 5.64 1.39
C GLY A 12 -10.33 4.35 2.00
N GLY A 13 -10.89 4.40 3.19
CA GLY A 13 -11.56 3.27 3.80
C GLY A 13 -12.97 3.07 3.26
N GLY A 14 -13.09 2.54 2.04
CA GLY A 14 -14.34 1.93 1.60
C GLY A 14 -14.37 0.49 2.10
N LEU A 15 -15.43 0.09 2.80
CA LEU A 15 -15.71 -1.31 3.11
C LEU A 15 -16.00 -2.03 1.79
N SER A 16 -14.98 -2.65 1.21
CA SER A 16 -15.20 -3.52 0.06
C SER A 16 -15.73 -4.87 0.54
N ALA A 17 -16.66 -5.44 -0.20
CA ALA A 17 -17.09 -6.81 0.05
C ALA A 17 -15.89 -7.76 0.03
N PRO A 18 -15.91 -8.86 0.81
CA PRO A 18 -14.82 -9.83 0.83
C PRO A 18 -14.48 -10.32 -0.57
N VAL A 19 -13.22 -10.34 -0.91
CA VAL A 19 -12.70 -10.81 -2.21
C VAL A 19 -12.30 -12.27 -2.18
N THR A 20 -12.26 -12.86 -0.98
CA THR A 20 -12.02 -14.29 -0.79
C THR A 20 -13.13 -14.93 0.05
N ARG A 21 -13.26 -16.27 -0.02
CA ARG A 21 -14.22 -17.03 0.79
C ARG A 21 -13.74 -17.26 2.22
N TYR A 22 -12.46 -17.05 2.49
CA TYR A 22 -11.87 -17.28 3.80
C TYR A 22 -11.49 -15.95 4.45
N LEU A 23 -11.76 -15.86 5.74
CA LEU A 23 -11.22 -14.79 6.57
C LEU A 23 -9.76 -15.09 6.86
N SER A 24 -8.85 -14.22 6.45
CA SER A 24 -7.40 -14.47 6.47
C SER A 24 -6.84 -14.73 7.84
N LEU A 25 -7.39 -14.14 8.87
CA LEU A 25 -6.82 -14.19 10.20
C LEU A 25 -7.64 -14.99 11.22
N GLY A 26 -8.72 -15.63 10.80
CA GLY A 26 -9.50 -16.53 11.65
C GLY A 26 -10.08 -15.94 12.93
N ALA A 27 -9.87 -14.64 13.15
CA ALA A 27 -10.10 -14.01 14.43
C ALA A 27 -11.47 -13.38 14.58
N ALA A 28 -12.18 -13.16 13.46
CA ALA A 28 -13.49 -12.55 13.54
C ALA A 28 -14.43 -13.06 12.45
N PRO A 29 -15.61 -13.50 12.85
CA PRO A 29 -16.65 -13.90 11.90
C PRO A 29 -17.27 -12.72 11.14
N ASP A 30 -16.89 -11.50 11.48
CA ASP A 30 -17.47 -10.28 10.94
C ASP A 30 -16.45 -9.52 10.09
N TRP A 31 -16.64 -9.53 8.77
CA TRP A 31 -15.82 -8.80 7.80
C TRP A 31 -15.96 -7.25 7.90
N HIS A 32 -16.93 -6.77 8.69
CA HIS A 32 -17.13 -5.34 8.94
C HIS A 32 -16.12 -4.71 9.88
N ILE A 33 -15.17 -5.44 10.42
CA ILE A 33 -14.20 -4.93 11.40
C ILE A 33 -13.27 -3.85 10.82
N GLY A 34 -13.20 -3.71 9.52
CA GLY A 34 -12.34 -2.73 8.86
C GLY A 34 -10.96 -3.27 8.55
N THR A 35 -9.98 -2.40 8.57
CA THR A 35 -8.60 -2.70 8.13
C THR A 35 -7.61 -2.31 9.20
N VAL A 36 -6.67 -3.18 9.50
CA VAL A 36 -5.48 -2.84 10.27
C VAL A 36 -4.38 -2.39 9.31
N ARG A 37 -3.86 -1.19 9.53
CA ARG A 37 -2.71 -0.65 8.81
C ARG A 37 -1.50 -0.64 9.71
N TRP A 38 -0.35 -0.95 9.16
CA TRP A 38 0.90 -0.94 9.89
C TRP A 38 2.05 -0.44 9.01
N GLU A 39 3.03 0.17 9.64
CA GLU A 39 4.25 0.66 9.01
C GLU A 39 5.44 0.11 9.77
N HIS A 40 6.44 -0.35 9.05
CA HIS A 40 7.73 -0.77 9.57
C HIS A 40 8.83 0.02 8.89
N PHE A 41 9.33 1.01 9.57
CA PHE A 41 10.39 1.87 9.06
C PHE A 41 11.67 1.08 8.73
N PRO A 42 12.39 1.48 7.67
CA PRO A 42 12.08 2.61 6.78
C PRO A 42 11.27 2.22 5.54
N SER A 43 11.02 0.95 5.29
CA SER A 43 10.77 0.51 3.93
C SER A 43 9.63 -0.50 3.75
N MET A 44 8.79 -0.69 4.76
CA MET A 44 7.69 -1.66 4.65
C MET A 44 6.41 -1.13 5.27
N PHE A 45 5.28 -1.33 4.59
CA PHE A 45 3.95 -1.06 5.13
C PHE A 45 2.94 -2.04 4.55
N GLY A 46 1.83 -2.18 5.25
CA GLY A 46 0.83 -3.13 4.83
C GLY A 46 -0.55 -2.89 5.43
N HIS A 47 -1.48 -3.65 4.89
CA HIS A 47 -2.88 -3.63 5.30
C HIS A 47 -3.34 -5.06 5.52
N VAL A 48 -4.07 -5.27 6.60
CA VAL A 48 -4.71 -6.53 6.93
C VAL A 48 -6.21 -6.31 6.89
N PHE A 49 -6.87 -7.02 5.99
CA PHE A 49 -8.32 -7.08 5.84
C PHE A 49 -8.87 -8.36 6.47
N ALA A 50 -10.18 -8.47 6.53
CA ALA A 50 -10.81 -9.64 7.11
C ALA A 50 -10.49 -10.94 6.34
N ASP A 51 -10.29 -10.86 5.02
CA ASP A 51 -10.19 -12.01 4.11
C ASP A 51 -8.83 -12.13 3.41
N TYR A 52 -8.00 -11.09 3.42
CA TYR A 52 -6.65 -11.12 2.89
C TYR A 52 -5.77 -10.09 3.58
N ALA A 53 -4.48 -10.16 3.36
CA ALA A 53 -3.55 -9.09 3.71
C ALA A 53 -2.64 -8.79 2.52
N PHE A 54 -2.10 -7.58 2.49
CA PHE A 54 -1.02 -7.28 1.56
C PHE A 54 -0.01 -6.36 2.20
N PHE A 55 1.20 -6.36 1.67
CA PHE A 55 2.24 -5.43 2.08
C PHE A 55 3.14 -5.03 0.93
N PHE A 56 3.66 -3.84 1.05
CA PHE A 56 4.67 -3.29 0.17
C PHE A 56 6.03 -3.30 0.86
N ARG A 57 7.05 -3.61 0.08
CA ARG A 57 8.43 -3.37 0.43
C ARG A 57 9.03 -2.38 -0.55
N LEU A 58 9.60 -1.31 -0.03
CA LEU A 58 10.28 -0.27 -0.78
C LEU A 58 11.79 -0.52 -0.69
N LEU A 59 12.46 -0.66 -1.82
CA LEU A 59 13.91 -0.83 -1.86
C LEU A 59 14.49 0.27 -2.76
N PRO A 60 15.10 1.32 -2.18
CA PRO A 60 15.84 2.30 -2.95
C PRO A 60 17.00 1.62 -3.70
N ILE A 61 17.07 1.78 -5.02
CA ILE A 61 18.13 1.24 -5.88
C ILE A 61 18.95 2.35 -6.53
N GLY A 62 18.51 3.59 -6.38
CA GLY A 62 19.19 4.78 -6.86
C GLY A 62 18.60 6.03 -6.23
N PRO A 63 19.17 7.22 -6.49
CA PRO A 63 18.67 8.48 -5.94
C PRO A 63 17.23 8.82 -6.33
N GLU A 64 16.80 8.38 -7.50
CA GLU A 64 15.49 8.65 -8.09
C GLU A 64 14.76 7.36 -8.46
N GLU A 65 15.26 6.21 -8.03
CA GLU A 65 14.69 4.92 -8.39
C GLU A 65 14.48 4.05 -7.14
N THR A 66 13.24 3.57 -6.98
CA THR A 66 12.85 2.67 -5.89
C THR A 66 12.12 1.45 -6.46
N LEU A 67 12.59 0.27 -6.11
CA LEU A 67 11.90 -0.98 -6.40
C LEU A 67 10.80 -1.19 -5.37
N VAL A 68 9.55 -1.22 -5.81
CA VAL A 68 8.40 -1.53 -4.96
C VAL A 68 7.95 -2.96 -5.24
N THR A 69 7.91 -3.77 -4.19
CA THR A 69 7.40 -5.15 -4.26
C THR A 69 6.13 -5.25 -3.46
N ALA A 70 5.04 -5.66 -4.09
CA ALA A 70 3.76 -5.94 -3.44
C ALA A 70 3.57 -7.45 -3.28
N LYS A 71 3.07 -7.88 -2.10
CA LYS A 71 2.72 -9.28 -1.82
C LYS A 71 1.34 -9.37 -1.20
N TRP A 72 0.53 -10.27 -1.71
CA TRP A 72 -0.79 -10.60 -1.17
C TRP A 72 -0.74 -11.92 -0.43
N LEU A 73 -1.37 -11.97 0.71
CA LEU A 73 -1.51 -13.14 1.55
C LEU A 73 -2.99 -13.51 1.63
N VAL A 74 -3.30 -14.74 1.32
CA VAL A 74 -4.63 -15.32 1.46
C VAL A 74 -4.59 -16.50 2.44
N HIS A 75 -5.73 -16.96 2.89
CA HIS A 75 -5.79 -18.12 3.79
C HIS A 75 -5.08 -19.35 3.17
N HIS A 76 -4.31 -20.08 3.97
CA HIS A 76 -3.47 -21.19 3.49
C HIS A 76 -4.24 -22.35 2.82
N LEU A 77 -5.55 -22.47 3.07
CA LEU A 77 -6.44 -23.43 2.40
C LEU A 77 -7.18 -22.84 1.19
N ALA A 78 -6.99 -21.54 0.89
CA ALA A 78 -7.66 -20.92 -0.22
C ALA A 78 -7.01 -21.32 -1.54
N GLU A 79 -7.81 -21.71 -2.51
CA GLU A 79 -7.38 -22.12 -3.85
C GLU A 79 -7.84 -21.09 -4.89
N GLU A 80 -6.92 -20.67 -5.75
CA GLU A 80 -7.25 -19.79 -6.87
C GLU A 80 -8.24 -20.44 -7.81
N GLY A 81 -9.22 -19.66 -8.28
CA GLY A 81 -10.30 -20.12 -9.16
C GLY A 81 -11.49 -20.72 -8.44
N ARG A 82 -11.33 -21.17 -7.19
CA ARG A 82 -12.40 -21.69 -6.34
C ARG A 82 -12.81 -20.70 -5.24
N ASP A 83 -11.83 -20.23 -4.48
CA ASP A 83 -12.05 -19.43 -3.27
C ASP A 83 -11.73 -17.96 -3.47
N TYR A 84 -10.85 -17.65 -4.38
CA TYR A 84 -10.55 -16.28 -4.82
C TYR A 84 -10.17 -16.27 -6.30
N ASN A 85 -10.21 -15.09 -6.90
CA ASN A 85 -9.70 -14.83 -8.23
C ASN A 85 -8.55 -13.82 -8.14
N PHE A 86 -7.39 -14.19 -8.61
CA PHE A 86 -6.18 -13.37 -8.51
C PHE A 86 -6.36 -11.96 -9.10
N LYS A 87 -6.98 -11.86 -10.27
CA LYS A 87 -7.21 -10.56 -10.93
C LYS A 87 -8.10 -9.63 -10.09
N ASN A 88 -9.11 -10.19 -9.42
CA ASN A 88 -10.01 -9.42 -8.55
C ASN A 88 -9.29 -9.02 -7.26
N LEU A 89 -8.48 -9.92 -6.70
CA LEU A 89 -7.71 -9.68 -5.48
C LEU A 89 -6.76 -8.49 -5.62
N ILE A 90 -6.07 -8.39 -6.75
CA ILE A 90 -5.07 -7.33 -6.97
C ILE A 90 -5.66 -6.04 -7.58
N LYS A 91 -6.87 -6.10 -8.17
CA LYS A 91 -7.41 -5.06 -9.04
C LYS A 91 -7.41 -3.66 -8.42
N VAL A 92 -7.95 -3.54 -7.22
CA VAL A 92 -8.07 -2.23 -6.54
C VAL A 92 -6.69 -1.63 -6.33
N TRP A 93 -5.77 -2.43 -5.81
CA TRP A 93 -4.40 -1.99 -5.51
C TRP A 93 -3.60 -1.67 -6.77
N THR A 94 -3.74 -2.47 -7.81
CA THR A 94 -3.07 -2.17 -9.09
C THR A 94 -3.51 -0.81 -9.65
N VAL A 95 -4.81 -0.53 -9.66
CA VAL A 95 -5.32 0.76 -10.16
C VAL A 95 -4.89 1.93 -9.28
N THR A 96 -4.96 1.75 -7.95
CA THR A 96 -4.54 2.79 -7.00
C THR A 96 -3.05 3.07 -7.13
N ASP A 97 -2.24 2.03 -7.17
CA ASP A 97 -0.79 2.15 -7.29
C ASP A 97 -0.37 2.81 -8.62
N GLU A 98 -1.08 2.55 -9.71
CA GLU A 98 -0.85 3.22 -10.99
C GLU A 98 -1.09 4.73 -10.90
N GLN A 99 -2.17 5.13 -10.23
CA GLN A 99 -2.48 6.54 -10.00
C GLN A 99 -1.44 7.20 -9.09
N ASP A 100 -1.09 6.54 -8.00
CA ASP A 100 -0.12 7.04 -7.04
C ASP A 100 1.27 7.17 -7.67
N ARG A 101 1.67 6.22 -8.53
CA ARG A 101 2.93 6.30 -9.25
C ARG A 101 3.00 7.54 -10.12
N ASP A 102 1.98 7.79 -10.94
CA ASP A 102 1.94 8.97 -11.82
C ASP A 102 2.08 10.28 -11.02
N LEU A 103 1.40 10.34 -9.88
CA LEU A 103 1.48 11.48 -8.97
C LEU A 103 2.89 11.66 -8.41
N VAL A 104 3.51 10.59 -7.93
CA VAL A 104 4.84 10.63 -7.29
C VAL A 104 5.93 10.98 -8.30
N GLU A 105 5.88 10.38 -9.50
CA GLU A 105 6.84 10.68 -10.57
C GLU A 105 6.78 12.16 -10.97
N ARG A 106 5.59 12.72 -11.14
CA ARG A 106 5.41 14.15 -11.42
C ARG A 106 5.85 15.04 -10.25
N ASN A 107 5.60 14.62 -9.02
CA ASN A 107 6.08 15.35 -7.85
C ASN A 107 7.61 15.38 -7.80
N GLN A 108 8.27 14.28 -8.15
CA GLN A 108 9.73 14.23 -8.23
C GLN A 108 10.29 15.17 -9.30
N GLU A 109 9.63 15.28 -10.46
CA GLU A 109 10.00 16.29 -11.46
C GLU A 109 9.94 17.70 -10.90
N GLY A 110 8.92 18.01 -10.09
CA GLY A 110 8.79 19.28 -9.38
C GLY A 110 9.90 19.50 -8.36
N VAL A 111 10.27 18.47 -7.60
CA VAL A 111 11.38 18.52 -6.62
C VAL A 111 12.72 18.76 -7.32
N ASN A 112 12.92 18.21 -8.50
CA ASN A 112 14.14 18.36 -9.28
C ASN A 112 14.22 19.75 -9.99
N SER A 113 13.18 20.55 -9.92
CA SER A 113 13.16 21.86 -10.56
C SER A 113 14.05 22.88 -9.84
N ILE A 114 14.63 23.81 -10.58
CA ILE A 114 15.47 24.88 -10.02
C ILE A 114 14.72 25.82 -9.06
N GLY A 115 13.40 25.86 -9.18
CA GLY A 115 12.53 26.68 -8.33
C GLY A 115 12.01 25.96 -7.08
N TYR A 116 12.37 24.70 -6.86
CA TYR A 116 11.87 23.94 -5.72
C TYR A 116 12.33 24.54 -4.38
N GLN A 117 11.37 24.67 -3.47
CA GLN A 117 11.62 24.99 -2.07
C GLN A 117 10.79 24.04 -1.20
N PRO A 118 11.39 23.36 -0.20
CA PRO A 118 10.63 22.49 0.68
C PRO A 118 9.60 23.27 1.48
N GLY A 119 8.37 22.78 1.50
CA GLY A 119 7.30 23.31 2.34
C GLY A 119 7.34 22.75 3.76
N PRO A 120 6.64 23.40 4.71
CA PRO A 120 6.51 22.85 6.06
C PRO A 120 5.58 21.64 6.07
N TYR A 121 5.88 20.67 6.90
CA TYR A 121 4.99 19.55 7.16
C TYR A 121 3.79 19.96 8.04
N SER A 122 2.62 19.44 7.72
CA SER A 122 1.43 19.57 8.56
C SER A 122 1.55 18.73 9.83
N GLN A 123 1.53 19.37 10.99
CA GLN A 123 1.55 18.67 12.27
C GLN A 123 0.30 17.81 12.51
N GLN A 124 -0.78 18.07 11.79
CA GLN A 124 -2.03 17.34 11.93
C GLN A 124 -2.11 16.10 11.04
N SER A 125 -1.71 16.21 9.77
CA SER A 125 -1.90 15.16 8.75
C SER A 125 -0.62 14.42 8.37
N GLU A 126 0.58 14.98 8.66
CA GLU A 126 1.87 14.44 8.20
C GLU A 126 2.80 13.99 9.34
N ARG A 127 2.23 13.59 10.47
CA ARG A 127 3.01 13.13 11.64
C ARG A 127 3.92 11.94 11.33
N SER A 128 3.45 11.02 10.48
CA SER A 128 4.24 9.86 10.08
C SER A 128 5.42 10.26 9.20
N VAL A 129 5.23 11.26 8.32
CA VAL A 129 6.30 11.79 7.47
C VAL A 129 7.37 12.48 8.33
N ILE A 130 6.94 13.29 9.31
CA ILE A 130 7.86 13.95 10.26
C ILE A 130 8.68 12.90 11.01
N LYS A 131 8.03 11.87 11.58
CA LYS A 131 8.73 10.79 12.28
C LYS A 131 9.70 10.01 11.38
N PHE A 132 9.35 9.81 10.13
CA PHE A 132 10.23 9.18 9.16
C PHE A 132 11.45 10.04 8.86
N SER A 133 11.26 11.38 8.75
CA SER A 133 12.36 12.32 8.48
C SER A 133 13.29 12.47 9.69
N ASP A 134 12.79 12.27 10.91
CA ASP A 134 13.54 12.35 12.16
C ASP A 134 14.25 11.01 12.50
N TRP A 135 13.87 9.92 11.87
CA TRP A 135 14.42 8.58 12.08
C TRP A 135 15.74 8.38 11.37
#